data_abc621c0e9c8177ba257180a7d09cabf
#
_entry.id   abc621c0e9c8177ba257180a7d09cabf
#
_cell.length_a   1.000
_cell.length_b   1.000
_cell.length_c   1.000
_cell.angle_alpha   90.00
_cell.angle_beta   90.00
_cell.angle_gamma   90.00
#
_symmetry.space_group_name_H-M   'P 1'
#
loop_
_entity.id
_entity.type
_entity.pdbx_description
1 polymer ?
#
loop_
_entity_poly.entity_id
_entity_poly.type
_entity_poly.pdbx_seq_one_letter_code
_entity_poly.pdbx_strand_id
1 'polypeptide(L)'
;MNYDSSDFAGGVPMNEPDAVRCCAPAASAYSDGIPAGYLDNPCIPAGSHNRSHKVMEHRKLEIRKVIGREILDSRGNPTVEAQVMLKDGTVGMGKSPSGASTGAFEAVELRDMNLKRYGGKGTLKAVNHINVELNNSVLAMDSSETYSVDKAMIDEDKTHDKARLGANSILAVSIAAARAAAQSLHMPLYRFLGGVAGTTLPVPLMNIINGGRHAVGSDFQEYMIVPAGAPCFREALRMGTEVFHSLRDILSQLLVTRADLPLP
;
A
#
# COMPACT_ATOMS: atom_id res chain seq x y z
N MET A 1 13.98 -4.66 -46.16
CA MET A 1 12.89 -3.69 -46.27
C MET A 1 13.21 -2.55 -45.31
N ASN A 2 13.61 -1.41 -45.90
CA ASN A 2 13.98 -0.21 -45.13
C ASN A 2 12.67 0.48 -44.70
N TYR A 3 12.46 0.61 -43.39
CA TYR A 3 11.40 1.45 -42.86
C TYR A 3 11.93 2.88 -42.76
N ASP A 4 11.31 3.76 -43.50
CA ASP A 4 11.55 5.20 -43.48
C ASP A 4 10.79 5.81 -42.28
N SER A 5 11.51 6.56 -41.46
CA SER A 5 11.05 7.12 -40.18
C SER A 5 10.36 8.49 -40.31
N SER A 6 9.83 8.84 -41.51
CA SER A 6 9.33 10.18 -41.80
C SER A 6 7.81 10.39 -41.70
N ASP A 7 7.00 9.36 -41.37
CA ASP A 7 5.54 9.44 -41.42
C ASP A 7 4.78 9.65 -40.10
N PHE A 8 5.45 10.06 -39.02
CA PHE A 8 4.77 10.39 -37.76
C PHE A 8 4.93 11.87 -37.36
N ALA A 9 4.73 12.78 -38.29
CA ALA A 9 4.62 14.21 -38.01
C ALA A 9 3.20 14.71 -38.35
N GLY A 10 2.21 14.29 -37.59
CA GLY A 10 0.84 14.80 -37.60
C GLY A 10 0.41 15.23 -36.20
N GLY A 11 1.08 16.25 -35.65
CA GLY A 11 0.68 16.89 -34.41
C GLY A 11 -0.57 17.74 -34.63
N VAL A 12 -1.69 17.35 -34.04
CA VAL A 12 -2.86 18.20 -33.88
C VAL A 12 -2.53 19.26 -32.83
N PRO A 13 -2.65 20.56 -33.10
CA PRO A 13 -2.42 21.61 -32.10
C PRO A 13 -3.53 21.52 -31.04
N MET A 14 -3.19 21.18 -29.83
CA MET A 14 -4.07 21.26 -28.66
C MET A 14 -4.26 22.74 -28.29
N ASN A 15 -5.49 23.22 -28.46
CA ASN A 15 -5.91 24.51 -27.91
C ASN A 15 -5.85 24.45 -26.38
N GLU A 16 -5.07 25.34 -25.78
CA GLU A 16 -5.20 25.63 -24.35
C GLU A 16 -6.60 26.23 -24.07
N PRO A 17 -7.49 25.50 -23.36
CA PRO A 17 -7.70 25.78 -21.93
C PRO A 17 -7.96 24.55 -21.03
N ASP A 18 -7.75 23.32 -21.48
CA ASP A 18 -8.09 22.12 -20.71
C ASP A 18 -6.89 21.45 -19.99
N ALA A 19 -5.78 22.13 -19.81
CA ALA A 19 -4.72 21.71 -18.93
C ALA A 19 -5.17 21.87 -17.47
N VAL A 20 -5.99 20.92 -16.99
CA VAL A 20 -6.19 20.71 -15.55
C VAL A 20 -4.80 20.50 -14.97
N ARG A 21 -4.33 21.46 -14.18
CA ARG A 21 -3.04 21.44 -13.50
C ARG A 21 -2.91 20.18 -12.66
N CYS A 22 -2.28 19.15 -13.20
CA CYS A 22 -1.92 17.93 -12.47
C CYS A 22 -0.57 18.05 -11.73
N CYS A 23 0.07 19.23 -11.79
CA CYS A 23 1.34 19.48 -11.11
C CYS A 23 1.14 20.48 -9.98
N ALA A 24 1.57 20.14 -8.77
CA ALA A 24 1.73 21.10 -7.70
C ALA A 24 2.69 22.22 -8.17
N PRO A 25 2.49 23.49 -7.76
CA PRO A 25 3.39 24.57 -8.13
C PRO A 25 4.79 24.26 -7.60
N ALA A 26 5.79 24.48 -8.46
CA ALA A 26 7.18 24.41 -8.10
C ALA A 26 7.44 25.31 -6.88
N ALA A 27 8.16 24.79 -5.89
CA ALA A 27 8.65 25.54 -4.74
C ALA A 27 9.70 26.57 -5.20
N SER A 28 9.25 27.74 -5.65
CA SER A 28 10.08 28.92 -5.83
C SER A 28 9.27 30.18 -5.53
N ALA A 29 9.10 30.48 -4.26
CA ALA A 29 8.78 31.82 -3.75
C ALA A 29 8.77 31.79 -2.20
N TYR A 30 9.89 31.59 -1.56
CA TYR A 30 10.10 31.97 -0.18
C TYR A 30 11.52 32.51 -0.02
N SER A 31 11.76 33.67 -0.62
CA SER A 31 12.88 34.56 -0.27
C SER A 31 12.43 35.99 -0.56
N ASP A 32 11.58 36.55 0.29
CA ASP A 32 11.52 37.99 0.44
C ASP A 32 10.86 38.31 1.79
N GLY A 33 11.66 38.94 2.59
CA GLY A 33 11.49 39.79 3.73
C GLY A 33 10.17 39.74 4.53
N ILE A 34 10.25 39.28 5.76
CA ILE A 34 9.28 39.60 6.80
C ILE A 34 9.23 41.16 6.88
N PRO A 35 8.09 41.81 6.63
CA PRO A 35 8.02 43.27 6.79
C PRO A 35 8.24 43.62 8.26
N ALA A 36 9.17 44.56 8.49
CA ALA A 36 9.42 45.18 9.78
C ALA A 36 8.17 45.98 10.21
N GLY A 37 7.27 45.36 10.94
CA GLY A 37 6.02 45.96 11.40
C GLY A 37 5.22 45.11 12.36
N TYR A 38 5.71 43.92 12.71
CA TYR A 38 4.97 42.99 13.56
C TYR A 38 5.39 43.00 15.05
N LEU A 39 6.21 43.99 15.48
CA LEU A 39 6.72 44.06 16.85
C LEU A 39 6.08 45.16 17.74
N ASP A 40 5.11 45.91 17.22
CA ASP A 40 4.41 46.91 18.02
C ASP A 40 2.95 46.53 18.22
N ASN A 41 2.68 45.51 19.06
CA ASN A 41 1.36 45.30 19.61
C ASN A 41 1.34 45.86 21.03
N PRO A 42 0.53 46.92 21.34
CA PRO A 42 0.44 47.48 22.66
C PRO A 42 -0.12 46.42 23.62
N CYS A 43 0.49 46.35 24.81
CA CYS A 43 0.08 45.54 25.95
C CYS A 43 -1.43 45.42 26.11
N ILE A 44 -1.96 44.24 25.93
CA ILE A 44 -3.33 43.90 26.35
C ILE A 44 -3.34 43.96 27.89
N PRO A 45 -4.23 44.74 28.52
CA PRO A 45 -4.35 44.84 29.98
C PRO A 45 -4.69 43.44 30.52
N ALA A 46 -4.04 43.06 31.62
CA ALA A 46 -4.30 41.84 32.36
C ALA A 46 -5.72 41.83 32.93
N GLY A 47 -6.69 41.51 32.10
CA GLY A 47 -8.02 41.11 32.51
C GLY A 47 -7.97 39.67 32.96
N SER A 48 -8.29 39.39 34.18
CA SER A 48 -8.43 38.07 34.78
C SER A 48 -9.49 37.25 34.04
N HIS A 49 -9.10 36.69 32.91
CA HIS A 49 -9.87 35.62 32.26
C HIS A 49 -9.37 34.31 32.83
N ASN A 50 -10.10 33.81 33.84
CA ASN A 50 -10.04 32.41 34.26
C ASN A 50 -10.51 31.56 33.09
N ARG A 51 -9.70 31.50 32.01
CA ARG A 51 -9.81 30.47 31.02
C ARG A 51 -9.24 29.21 31.65
N SER A 52 -10.14 28.40 32.20
CA SER A 52 -9.82 27.00 32.41
C SER A 52 -9.15 26.53 31.11
N HIS A 53 -7.82 26.39 31.12
CA HIS A 53 -7.10 25.64 30.10
C HIS A 53 -7.69 24.24 30.18
N LYS A 54 -8.74 23.98 29.39
CA LYS A 54 -9.15 22.63 29.07
C LYS A 54 -7.93 22.07 28.35
N VAL A 55 -7.08 21.35 29.10
CA VAL A 55 -6.02 20.55 28.53
C VAL A 55 -6.71 19.77 27.43
N MET A 56 -6.32 19.99 26.17
CA MET A 56 -6.85 19.20 25.05
C MET A 56 -6.44 17.77 25.40
N GLU A 57 -7.38 17.03 25.93
CA GLU A 57 -7.21 15.61 26.22
C GLU A 57 -6.86 14.96 24.89
N HIS A 58 -5.64 14.43 24.80
CA HIS A 58 -5.16 13.78 23.58
C HIS A 58 -6.15 12.65 23.26
N ARG A 59 -6.87 12.76 22.16
CA ARG A 59 -7.87 11.77 21.77
C ARG A 59 -7.14 10.47 21.45
N LYS A 60 -7.15 9.54 22.38
CA LYS A 60 -6.64 8.19 22.17
C LYS A 60 -7.55 7.42 21.23
N LEU A 61 -6.98 6.87 20.19
CA LEU A 61 -7.66 5.95 19.27
C LEU A 61 -7.52 4.51 19.77
N GLU A 62 -8.09 4.28 20.95
CA GLU A 62 -7.88 3.06 21.72
C GLU A 62 -8.51 1.84 21.04
N ILE A 63 -7.71 0.80 20.84
CA ILE A 63 -8.13 -0.49 20.29
C ILE A 63 -9.00 -1.21 21.33
N ARG A 64 -10.25 -1.46 20.95
CA ARG A 64 -11.22 -2.18 21.78
C ARG A 64 -11.19 -3.68 21.53
N LYS A 65 -10.97 -4.09 20.27
CA LYS A 65 -11.03 -5.51 19.87
C LYS A 65 -10.37 -5.73 18.53
N VAL A 66 -9.76 -6.89 18.38
CA VAL A 66 -9.28 -7.40 17.09
C VAL A 66 -10.01 -8.71 16.77
N ILE A 67 -10.46 -8.86 15.52
CA ILE A 67 -11.14 -10.05 15.02
C ILE A 67 -10.47 -10.52 13.73
N GLY A 68 -9.99 -11.75 13.69
CA GLY A 68 -9.45 -12.41 12.51
C GLY A 68 -10.45 -13.34 11.84
N ARG A 69 -10.33 -13.47 10.54
CA ARG A 69 -11.04 -14.47 9.74
C ARG A 69 -10.21 -14.97 8.58
N GLU A 70 -10.49 -16.19 8.15
CA GLU A 70 -9.94 -16.73 6.91
C GLU A 70 -10.76 -16.25 5.73
N ILE A 71 -10.09 -15.79 4.68
CA ILE A 71 -10.68 -15.36 3.41
C ILE A 71 -9.94 -16.02 2.26
N LEU A 72 -10.42 -15.88 1.03
CA LEU A 72 -9.74 -16.38 -0.17
C LEU A 72 -9.10 -15.22 -0.95
N ASP A 73 -7.92 -15.47 -1.48
CA ASP A 73 -7.25 -14.58 -2.42
C ASP A 73 -7.84 -14.71 -3.85
N SER A 74 -7.34 -13.92 -4.80
CA SER A 74 -7.80 -13.94 -6.20
C SER A 74 -7.52 -15.26 -6.93
N ARG A 75 -6.67 -16.13 -6.37
CA ARG A 75 -6.33 -17.46 -6.89
C ARG A 75 -7.09 -18.57 -6.18
N GLY A 76 -7.97 -18.25 -5.23
CA GLY A 76 -8.73 -19.21 -4.43
C GLY A 76 -7.91 -19.86 -3.30
N ASN A 77 -6.73 -19.32 -2.95
CA ASN A 77 -5.99 -19.80 -1.80
C ASN A 77 -6.43 -19.08 -0.52
N PRO A 78 -6.49 -19.78 0.63
CA PRO A 78 -6.76 -19.14 1.90
C PRO A 78 -5.73 -18.08 2.28
N THR A 79 -6.19 -16.99 2.85
CA THR A 79 -5.38 -15.99 3.53
C THR A 79 -6.14 -15.42 4.72
N VAL A 80 -5.57 -14.43 5.42
CA VAL A 80 -6.16 -13.87 6.63
C VAL A 80 -6.59 -12.43 6.44
N GLU A 81 -7.72 -12.09 7.04
CA GLU A 81 -8.20 -10.73 7.23
C GLU A 81 -8.31 -10.45 8.73
N ALA A 82 -7.86 -9.29 9.17
CA ALA A 82 -8.09 -8.77 10.50
C ALA A 82 -8.99 -7.54 10.47
N GLN A 83 -9.83 -7.39 11.50
CA GLN A 83 -10.60 -6.19 11.79
C GLN A 83 -10.15 -5.64 13.13
N VAL A 84 -9.76 -4.38 13.17
CA VAL A 84 -9.47 -3.64 14.40
C VAL A 84 -10.61 -2.67 14.66
N MET A 85 -11.24 -2.82 15.83
CA MET A 85 -12.33 -1.99 16.30
C MET A 85 -11.80 -1.03 17.36
N LEU A 86 -12.02 0.26 17.18
CA LEU A 86 -11.67 1.30 18.15
C LEU A 86 -12.81 1.55 19.14
N LYS A 87 -12.51 2.23 20.26
CA LYS A 87 -13.52 2.61 21.25
C LYS A 87 -14.60 3.57 20.70
N ASP A 88 -14.25 4.39 19.72
CA ASP A 88 -15.19 5.30 19.07
C ASP A 88 -16.13 4.60 18.07
N GLY A 89 -16.01 3.29 17.90
CA GLY A 89 -16.80 2.48 16.97
C GLY A 89 -16.21 2.36 15.57
N THR A 90 -15.10 3.05 15.27
CA THR A 90 -14.42 2.94 13.98
C THR A 90 -13.86 1.54 13.78
N VAL A 91 -13.96 1.00 12.57
CA VAL A 91 -13.46 -0.34 12.22
C VAL A 91 -12.53 -0.25 11.01
N GLY A 92 -11.27 -0.62 11.21
CA GLY A 92 -10.31 -0.80 10.12
C GLY A 92 -10.19 -2.26 9.72
N MET A 93 -9.99 -2.53 8.43
CA MET A 93 -9.77 -3.89 7.90
C MET A 93 -8.40 -4.01 7.24
N GLY A 94 -7.68 -5.07 7.57
CA GLY A 94 -6.40 -5.42 6.97
C GLY A 94 -6.42 -6.84 6.42
N LYS A 95 -5.90 -7.02 5.20
CA LYS A 95 -5.76 -8.33 4.55
C LYS A 95 -4.29 -8.57 4.28
N SER A 96 -3.80 -9.75 4.63
CA SER A 96 -2.43 -10.13 4.31
C SER A 96 -2.40 -10.82 2.95
N PRO A 97 -1.69 -10.28 1.95
CA PRO A 97 -1.52 -10.98 0.68
C PRO A 97 -0.62 -12.20 0.87
N SER A 98 -0.89 -13.26 0.10
CA SER A 98 -0.02 -14.43 0.04
C SER A 98 1.01 -14.26 -1.06
N GLY A 99 2.30 -14.50 -0.75
CA GLY A 99 3.37 -14.50 -1.73
C GLY A 99 3.28 -15.68 -2.72
N ALA A 100 3.74 -15.48 -3.95
CA ALA A 100 3.84 -16.54 -4.94
C ALA A 100 5.15 -17.33 -4.81
N SER A 101 6.21 -16.71 -4.29
CA SER A 101 7.51 -17.28 -4.01
C SER A 101 7.97 -16.85 -2.61
N THR A 102 8.84 -17.66 -1.99
CA THR A 102 9.43 -17.34 -0.68
C THR A 102 10.93 -17.25 -0.81
N GLY A 103 11.51 -16.19 -0.25
CA GLY A 103 12.96 -16.02 -0.08
C GLY A 103 13.46 -16.70 1.21
N ALA A 104 14.74 -16.99 1.27
CA ALA A 104 15.35 -17.65 2.44
C ALA A 104 15.33 -16.79 3.72
N PHE A 105 15.17 -15.48 3.57
CA PHE A 105 15.18 -14.50 4.68
C PHE A 105 13.81 -13.84 4.91
N GLU A 106 12.77 -14.31 4.24
CA GLU A 106 11.41 -13.81 4.44
C GLU A 106 10.83 -14.31 5.75
N ALA A 107 9.97 -13.50 6.36
CA ALA A 107 9.20 -13.91 7.52
C ALA A 107 8.17 -15.00 7.16
N VAL A 108 7.90 -15.88 8.10
CA VAL A 108 7.08 -17.08 7.87
C VAL A 108 5.60 -16.74 7.69
N GLU A 109 5.05 -17.10 6.55
CA GLU A 109 3.61 -17.16 6.34
C GLU A 109 3.07 -18.44 6.99
N LEU A 110 2.35 -18.29 8.11
CA LEU A 110 1.85 -19.43 8.88
C LEU A 110 0.71 -20.14 8.15
N ARG A 111 0.88 -21.45 7.91
CA ARG A 111 -0.09 -22.36 7.30
C ARG A 111 -0.47 -23.49 8.25
N ASP A 112 -1.69 -24.02 8.10
CA ASP A 112 -2.19 -25.09 8.98
C ASP A 112 -1.51 -26.43 8.75
N MET A 113 -0.97 -26.68 7.54
CA MET A 113 -0.36 -27.93 7.09
C MET A 113 -1.31 -29.16 7.16
N ASN A 114 -2.61 -28.92 7.25
CA ASN A 114 -3.63 -29.96 7.22
C ASN A 114 -4.04 -30.28 5.78
N LEU A 115 -3.52 -31.37 5.24
CA LEU A 115 -3.75 -31.77 3.84
C LEU A 115 -5.23 -32.00 3.51
N LYS A 116 -6.09 -32.28 4.48
CA LYS A 116 -7.53 -32.47 4.27
C LYS A 116 -8.28 -31.16 4.01
N ARG A 117 -7.61 -30.00 4.21
CA ARG A 117 -8.20 -28.69 4.05
C ARG A 117 -7.30 -27.82 3.20
N TYR A 118 -7.79 -27.38 2.04
CA TYR A 118 -7.03 -26.57 1.05
C TYR A 118 -5.65 -27.14 0.71
N GLY A 119 -5.47 -28.48 0.72
CA GLY A 119 -4.18 -29.12 0.45
C GLY A 119 -3.04 -28.70 1.40
N GLY A 120 -3.36 -28.37 2.65
CA GLY A 120 -2.40 -27.89 3.66
C GLY A 120 -2.27 -26.38 3.76
N LYS A 121 -2.86 -25.61 2.83
CA LYS A 121 -2.71 -24.14 2.75
C LYS A 121 -3.67 -23.35 3.66
N GLY A 122 -4.48 -24.02 4.52
CA GLY A 122 -5.38 -23.35 5.45
C GLY A 122 -4.65 -22.38 6.38
N THR A 123 -5.37 -21.38 6.93
CA THR A 123 -4.81 -20.33 7.78
C THR A 123 -5.54 -20.17 9.12
N LEU A 124 -6.26 -21.22 9.57
CA LEU A 124 -7.02 -21.15 10.84
C LEU A 124 -6.12 -20.96 12.07
N LYS A 125 -4.88 -21.46 12.07
CA LYS A 125 -3.92 -21.20 13.14
C LYS A 125 -3.60 -19.70 13.23
N ALA A 126 -3.30 -19.06 12.10
CA ALA A 126 -3.05 -17.63 12.03
C ALA A 126 -4.28 -16.82 12.46
N VAL A 127 -5.49 -17.22 12.04
CA VAL A 127 -6.76 -16.63 12.50
C VAL A 127 -6.92 -16.74 14.00
N ASN A 128 -6.61 -17.90 14.59
CA ASN A 128 -6.67 -18.07 16.05
C ASN A 128 -5.69 -17.13 16.77
N HIS A 129 -4.45 -16.99 16.26
CA HIS A 129 -3.48 -16.08 16.83
C HIS A 129 -3.93 -14.61 16.75
N ILE A 130 -4.62 -14.21 15.67
CA ILE A 130 -5.25 -12.88 15.61
C ILE A 130 -6.30 -12.70 16.71
N ASN A 131 -7.15 -13.69 16.90
CA ASN A 131 -8.29 -13.61 17.82
C ASN A 131 -7.89 -13.70 19.31
N VAL A 132 -6.74 -14.29 19.62
CA VAL A 132 -6.29 -14.53 21.00
C VAL A 132 -5.05 -13.69 21.31
N GLU A 133 -3.88 -14.12 20.84
CA GLU A 133 -2.60 -13.53 21.25
C GLU A 133 -2.45 -12.09 20.76
N LEU A 134 -2.67 -11.83 19.46
CA LEU A 134 -2.51 -10.49 18.91
C LEU A 134 -3.61 -9.54 19.40
N ASN A 135 -4.85 -10.02 19.56
CA ASN A 135 -5.89 -9.21 20.19
C ASN A 135 -5.48 -8.75 21.59
N ASN A 136 -4.92 -9.66 22.41
CA ASN A 136 -4.53 -9.33 23.77
C ASN A 136 -3.31 -8.39 23.81
N SER A 137 -2.34 -8.57 22.90
CA SER A 137 -1.11 -7.78 22.87
C SER A 137 -1.35 -6.31 22.50
N VAL A 138 -2.37 -6.01 21.69
CA VAL A 138 -2.67 -4.63 21.25
C VAL A 138 -3.90 -4.02 21.91
N LEU A 139 -4.58 -4.74 22.79
CA LEU A 139 -5.78 -4.26 23.49
C LEU A 139 -5.45 -3.00 24.29
N ALA A 140 -6.32 -1.98 24.23
CA ALA A 140 -6.19 -0.68 24.90
C ALA A 140 -5.01 0.18 24.42
N MET A 141 -4.25 -0.25 23.41
CA MET A 141 -3.22 0.58 22.78
C MET A 141 -3.85 1.65 21.88
N ASP A 142 -3.12 2.73 21.68
CA ASP A 142 -3.50 3.78 20.73
C ASP A 142 -3.15 3.32 19.30
N SER A 143 -4.17 3.18 18.47
CA SER A 143 -4.02 2.71 17.08
C SER A 143 -3.24 3.69 16.19
N SER A 144 -3.10 4.96 16.59
CA SER A 144 -2.29 5.94 15.87
C SER A 144 -0.79 5.75 16.08
N GLU A 145 -0.40 5.08 17.16
CA GLU A 145 0.98 4.74 17.50
C GLU A 145 1.42 3.45 16.77
N THR A 146 1.46 3.51 15.43
CA THR A 146 1.69 2.33 14.58
C THR A 146 2.94 1.55 14.95
N TYR A 147 4.06 2.25 15.26
CA TYR A 147 5.29 1.61 15.69
C TYR A 147 5.10 0.82 16.99
N SER A 148 4.41 1.39 17.97
CA SER A 148 4.16 0.75 19.27
C SER A 148 3.26 -0.48 19.13
N VAL A 149 2.22 -0.40 18.27
CA VAL A 149 1.33 -1.51 17.96
C VAL A 149 2.09 -2.65 17.28
N ASP A 150 2.90 -2.34 16.28
CA ASP A 150 3.69 -3.34 15.56
C ASP A 150 4.73 -3.99 16.48
N LYS A 151 5.39 -3.19 17.30
CA LYS A 151 6.37 -3.68 18.26
C LYS A 151 5.75 -4.62 19.30
N ALA A 152 4.57 -4.29 19.83
CA ALA A 152 3.87 -5.16 20.78
C ALA A 152 3.56 -6.54 20.18
N MET A 153 3.16 -6.60 18.90
CA MET A 153 2.91 -7.87 18.20
C MET A 153 4.19 -8.65 17.95
N ILE A 154 5.27 -7.96 17.57
CA ILE A 154 6.59 -8.60 17.33
C ILE A 154 7.17 -9.12 18.66
N ASP A 155 7.06 -8.36 19.74
CA ASP A 155 7.53 -8.74 21.07
C ASP A 155 6.71 -9.92 21.62
N GLU A 156 5.42 -10.04 21.24
CA GLU A 156 4.59 -11.19 21.57
C GLU A 156 5.00 -12.44 20.78
N ASP A 157 5.38 -12.29 19.50
CA ASP A 157 5.84 -13.41 18.67
C ASP A 157 7.14 -14.03 19.18
N LYS A 158 8.12 -13.22 19.59
CA LYS A 158 9.43 -13.62 20.16
C LYS A 158 10.33 -14.41 19.21
N THR A 159 9.98 -14.57 17.93
CA THR A 159 10.83 -15.21 16.94
C THR A 159 11.34 -14.19 15.91
N HIS A 160 12.56 -14.42 15.38
CA HIS A 160 13.17 -13.51 14.44
C HIS A 160 12.37 -13.40 13.13
N ASP A 161 11.88 -14.52 12.65
CA ASP A 161 11.17 -14.69 11.38
C ASP A 161 9.64 -14.72 11.52
N LYS A 162 9.11 -14.40 12.71
CA LYS A 162 7.67 -14.42 13.02
C LYS A 162 7.02 -15.78 12.84
N ALA A 163 7.78 -16.85 13.07
CA ALA A 163 7.30 -18.21 12.86
C ALA A 163 6.24 -18.66 13.87
N ARG A 164 6.19 -18.07 15.07
CA ARG A 164 5.22 -18.49 16.12
C ARG A 164 3.80 -18.02 15.81
N LEU A 165 3.61 -16.75 15.57
CA LEU A 165 2.28 -16.18 15.31
C LEU A 165 1.95 -16.10 13.82
N GLY A 166 2.98 -16.04 12.99
CA GLY A 166 2.87 -15.89 11.55
C GLY A 166 2.94 -14.43 11.08
N ALA A 167 3.79 -14.16 10.10
CA ALA A 167 3.89 -12.82 9.51
C ALA A 167 2.56 -12.35 8.90
N ASN A 168 1.79 -13.28 8.34
CA ASN A 168 0.47 -13.00 7.76
C ASN A 168 -0.55 -12.51 8.80
N SER A 169 -0.56 -13.08 10.00
CA SER A 169 -1.44 -12.61 11.08
C SER A 169 -1.03 -11.24 11.60
N ILE A 170 0.27 -11.02 11.85
CA ILE A 170 0.82 -9.74 12.33
C ILE A 170 0.56 -8.63 11.30
N LEU A 171 0.86 -8.88 10.02
CA LEU A 171 0.66 -7.89 8.96
C LEU A 171 -0.82 -7.52 8.78
N ALA A 172 -1.73 -8.48 8.86
CA ALA A 172 -3.16 -8.20 8.76
C ALA A 172 -3.64 -7.26 9.87
N VAL A 173 -3.18 -7.47 11.11
CA VAL A 173 -3.54 -6.59 12.26
C VAL A 173 -2.89 -5.22 12.12
N SER A 174 -1.61 -5.13 11.74
CA SER A 174 -0.90 -3.87 11.50
C SER A 174 -1.62 -2.98 10.48
N ILE A 175 -1.97 -3.55 9.32
CA ILE A 175 -2.74 -2.84 8.28
C ILE A 175 -4.11 -2.40 8.80
N ALA A 176 -4.81 -3.27 9.56
CA ALA A 176 -6.13 -2.98 10.10
C ALA A 176 -6.07 -1.82 11.12
N ALA A 177 -5.07 -1.80 12.00
CA ALA A 177 -4.86 -0.75 12.98
C ALA A 177 -4.58 0.61 12.31
N ALA A 178 -3.65 0.66 11.34
CA ALA A 178 -3.35 1.88 10.61
C ALA A 178 -4.58 2.43 9.87
N ARG A 179 -5.39 1.55 9.27
CA ARG A 179 -6.65 1.95 8.61
C ARG A 179 -7.71 2.45 9.58
N ALA A 180 -7.84 1.80 10.74
CA ALA A 180 -8.77 2.25 11.78
C ALA A 180 -8.38 3.65 12.27
N ALA A 181 -7.10 3.88 12.55
CA ALA A 181 -6.60 5.18 12.97
C ALA A 181 -6.84 6.26 11.90
N ALA A 182 -6.46 6.00 10.65
CA ALA A 182 -6.66 6.95 9.56
C ALA A 182 -8.15 7.30 9.38
N GLN A 183 -9.04 6.31 9.45
CA GLN A 183 -10.49 6.50 9.31
C GLN A 183 -11.07 7.30 10.48
N SER A 184 -10.68 7.00 11.73
CA SER A 184 -11.12 7.75 12.90
C SER A 184 -10.64 9.21 12.88
N LEU A 185 -9.47 9.47 12.31
CA LEU A 185 -8.93 10.82 12.09
C LEU A 185 -9.51 11.51 10.84
N HIS A 186 -10.41 10.87 10.11
CA HIS A 186 -10.93 11.36 8.81
C HIS A 186 -9.83 11.70 7.80
N MET A 187 -8.74 10.93 7.80
CA MET A 187 -7.59 11.11 6.91
C MET A 187 -7.50 9.96 5.92
N PRO A 188 -7.14 10.22 4.65
CA PRO A 188 -6.74 9.15 3.75
C PRO A 188 -5.50 8.40 4.30
N LEU A 189 -5.43 7.08 4.11
CA LEU A 189 -4.35 6.26 4.64
C LEU A 189 -2.95 6.75 4.21
N TYR A 190 -2.79 7.19 2.97
CA TYR A 190 -1.51 7.71 2.48
C TYR A 190 -1.05 8.97 3.24
N ARG A 191 -1.99 9.82 3.69
CA ARG A 191 -1.70 10.98 4.53
C ARG A 191 -1.33 10.58 5.94
N PHE A 192 -2.04 9.61 6.50
CA PHE A 192 -1.75 9.09 7.83
C PHE A 192 -0.35 8.50 7.90
N LEU A 193 0.04 7.67 6.92
CA LEU A 193 1.36 7.03 6.87
C LEU A 193 2.48 7.97 6.39
N GLY A 194 2.21 8.80 5.38
CA GLY A 194 3.22 9.65 4.75
C GLY A 194 3.35 11.05 5.38
N GLY A 195 2.47 11.40 6.31
CA GLY A 195 2.46 12.71 6.94
C GLY A 195 2.24 13.85 5.92
N VAL A 196 2.74 15.03 6.27
CA VAL A 196 2.57 16.25 5.43
C VAL A 196 3.31 16.16 4.09
N ALA A 197 4.38 15.39 4.01
CA ALA A 197 5.18 15.20 2.80
C ALA A 197 4.64 14.12 1.86
N GLY A 198 3.67 13.30 2.29
CA GLY A 198 3.11 12.19 1.53
C GLY A 198 2.17 12.63 0.40
N THR A 199 2.66 13.39 -0.58
CA THR A 199 1.84 13.97 -1.66
C THR A 199 2.28 13.59 -3.06
N THR A 200 3.43 12.93 -3.21
CA THR A 200 4.01 12.60 -4.50
C THR A 200 3.78 11.13 -4.85
N LEU A 201 3.15 10.85 -5.98
CA LEU A 201 3.07 9.50 -6.52
C LEU A 201 4.42 9.09 -7.13
N PRO A 202 4.91 7.87 -6.87
CA PRO A 202 6.15 7.38 -7.49
C PRO A 202 5.95 7.09 -8.97
N VAL A 203 7.06 7.03 -9.72
CA VAL A 203 7.06 6.46 -11.07
C VAL A 203 6.70 4.98 -10.95
N PRO A 204 5.66 4.48 -11.67
CA PRO A 204 5.26 3.08 -11.53
C PRO A 204 6.27 2.15 -12.21
N LEU A 205 6.56 1.03 -11.55
CA LEU A 205 7.24 -0.12 -12.14
C LEU A 205 6.18 -1.17 -12.44
N MET A 206 5.95 -1.44 -13.74
CA MET A 206 4.86 -2.32 -14.19
C MET A 206 5.43 -3.61 -14.72
N ASN A 207 5.21 -4.72 -14.02
CA ASN A 207 5.58 -6.05 -14.49
C ASN A 207 4.65 -6.47 -15.63
N ILE A 208 5.21 -6.81 -16.79
CA ILE A 208 4.47 -7.17 -18.01
C ILE A 208 4.76 -8.59 -18.50
N ILE A 209 5.90 -9.17 -18.14
CA ILE A 209 6.24 -10.57 -18.47
C ILE A 209 6.86 -11.21 -17.22
N ASN A 210 6.38 -12.40 -16.89
CA ASN A 210 6.92 -13.24 -15.84
C ASN A 210 7.70 -14.42 -16.41
N GLY A 211 8.76 -14.84 -15.71
CA GLY A 211 9.55 -16.01 -16.03
C GLY A 211 10.14 -16.63 -14.76
N GLY A 212 11.23 -17.37 -14.88
CA GLY A 212 11.89 -18.04 -13.76
C GLY A 212 10.96 -19.00 -13.04
N ARG A 213 10.80 -18.84 -11.72
CA ARG A 213 9.89 -19.65 -10.90
C ARG A 213 8.41 -19.26 -11.04
N HIS A 214 8.10 -18.09 -11.62
CA HIS A 214 6.73 -17.60 -11.76
C HIS A 214 6.03 -18.05 -13.04
N ALA A 215 6.80 -18.37 -14.08
CA ALA A 215 6.25 -18.86 -15.37
C ALA A 215 7.30 -19.68 -16.12
N VAL A 216 6.85 -20.69 -16.87
CA VAL A 216 7.70 -21.50 -17.71
C VAL A 216 8.08 -20.73 -18.99
N GLY A 217 9.37 -20.70 -19.36
CA GLY A 217 9.80 -20.21 -20.68
C GLY A 217 10.84 -19.09 -20.70
N SER A 218 11.23 -18.53 -19.55
CA SER A 218 12.30 -17.55 -19.45
C SER A 218 13.12 -17.76 -18.18
N ASP A 219 14.45 -17.58 -18.28
CA ASP A 219 15.33 -17.60 -17.10
C ASP A 219 15.23 -16.34 -16.24
N PHE A 220 14.76 -15.23 -16.83
CA PHE A 220 14.52 -13.98 -16.10
C PHE A 220 13.18 -14.01 -15.40
N GLN A 221 13.16 -13.61 -14.12
CA GLN A 221 11.96 -13.67 -13.28
C GLN A 221 10.88 -12.70 -13.72
N GLU A 222 11.26 -11.46 -14.05
CA GLU A 222 10.34 -10.38 -14.37
C GLU A 222 10.92 -9.40 -15.40
N TYR A 223 10.06 -8.89 -16.28
CA TYR A 223 10.36 -7.79 -17.17
C TYR A 223 9.40 -6.64 -16.86
N MET A 224 9.97 -5.52 -16.45
CA MET A 224 9.19 -4.35 -16.02
C MET A 224 9.36 -3.20 -17.01
N ILE A 225 8.29 -2.44 -17.21
CA ILE A 225 8.33 -1.14 -17.88
C ILE A 225 8.28 -0.02 -16.84
N VAL A 226 9.04 1.04 -17.09
CA VAL A 226 9.18 2.20 -16.20
C VAL A 226 9.02 3.47 -17.03
N PRO A 227 7.82 4.06 -17.10
CA PRO A 227 7.56 5.25 -17.92
C PRO A 227 8.10 6.53 -17.23
N ALA A 228 9.42 6.61 -17.02
CA ALA A 228 10.06 7.66 -16.25
C ALA A 228 9.97 9.06 -16.91
N GLY A 229 9.74 9.12 -18.23
CA GLY A 229 9.58 10.40 -18.96
C GLY A 229 8.15 10.95 -18.98
N ALA A 230 7.18 10.27 -18.35
CA ALA A 230 5.81 10.73 -18.33
C ALA A 230 5.65 11.99 -17.46
N PRO A 231 4.89 13.02 -17.89
CA PRO A 231 4.74 14.26 -17.16
C PRO A 231 3.90 14.12 -15.88
N CYS A 232 3.09 13.07 -15.76
CA CYS A 232 2.29 12.76 -14.57
C CYS A 232 1.94 11.27 -14.51
N PHE A 233 1.46 10.82 -13.33
CA PHE A 233 1.13 9.41 -13.08
C PHE A 233 0.06 8.87 -14.06
N ARG A 234 -0.96 9.67 -14.41
CA ARG A 234 -1.99 9.27 -15.37
C ARG A 234 -1.40 8.94 -16.75
N GLU A 235 -0.47 9.76 -17.23
CA GLU A 235 0.22 9.50 -18.49
C GLU A 235 1.16 8.29 -18.39
N ALA A 236 1.87 8.15 -17.27
CA ALA A 236 2.66 6.95 -17.01
C ALA A 236 1.81 5.66 -17.08
N LEU A 237 0.63 5.68 -16.47
CA LEU A 237 -0.30 4.54 -16.50
C LEU A 237 -0.81 4.28 -17.93
N ARG A 238 -1.18 5.32 -18.69
CA ARG A 238 -1.61 5.20 -20.09
C ARG A 238 -0.51 4.55 -20.93
N MET A 239 0.72 5.08 -20.88
CA MET A 239 1.87 4.54 -21.61
C MET A 239 2.10 3.07 -21.29
N GLY A 240 2.07 2.70 -20.00
CA GLY A 240 2.22 1.32 -19.56
C GLY A 240 1.12 0.40 -20.08
N THR A 241 -0.12 0.86 -20.09
CA THR A 241 -1.27 0.10 -20.61
C THR A 241 -1.16 -0.12 -22.12
N GLU A 242 -0.77 0.91 -22.87
CA GLU A 242 -0.59 0.78 -24.33
C GLU A 242 0.54 -0.19 -24.68
N VAL A 243 1.68 -0.11 -23.98
CA VAL A 243 2.77 -1.08 -24.17
C VAL A 243 2.31 -2.50 -23.84
N PHE A 244 1.56 -2.69 -22.75
CA PHE A 244 1.03 -4.00 -22.37
C PHE A 244 0.12 -4.59 -23.47
N HIS A 245 -0.81 -3.80 -24.00
CA HIS A 245 -1.71 -4.26 -25.07
C HIS A 245 -0.97 -4.56 -26.36
N SER A 246 -0.04 -3.69 -26.79
CA SER A 246 0.77 -3.91 -28.00
C SER A 246 1.61 -5.20 -27.86
N LEU A 247 2.23 -5.43 -26.71
CA LEU A 247 2.99 -6.64 -26.44
C LEU A 247 2.09 -7.89 -26.52
N ARG A 248 0.91 -7.84 -25.91
CA ARG A 248 -0.07 -8.94 -25.93
C ARG A 248 -0.45 -9.29 -27.37
N ASP A 249 -0.70 -8.29 -28.21
CA ASP A 249 -1.11 -8.51 -29.60
C ASP A 249 0.03 -9.12 -30.43
N ILE A 250 1.27 -8.67 -30.25
CA ILE A 250 2.47 -9.26 -30.87
C ILE A 250 2.63 -10.72 -30.45
N LEU A 251 2.56 -11.01 -29.15
CA LEU A 251 2.70 -12.38 -28.65
C LEU A 251 1.59 -13.29 -29.15
N SER A 252 0.35 -12.80 -29.25
CA SER A 252 -0.77 -13.55 -29.79
C SER A 252 -0.54 -13.93 -31.26
N GLN A 253 -0.02 -13.02 -32.09
CA GLN A 253 0.31 -13.29 -33.49
C GLN A 253 1.45 -14.32 -33.60
N LEU A 254 2.49 -14.22 -32.76
CA LEU A 254 3.60 -15.17 -32.75
C LEU A 254 3.16 -16.60 -32.35
N LEU A 255 2.21 -16.70 -31.41
CA LEU A 255 1.66 -17.98 -30.96
C LEU A 255 0.78 -18.63 -32.04
N VAL A 256 0.00 -17.87 -32.77
CA VAL A 256 -0.82 -18.37 -33.91
C VAL A 256 0.09 -18.89 -35.01
N THR A 257 1.14 -18.15 -35.38
CA THR A 257 2.11 -18.58 -36.40
C THR A 257 2.90 -19.83 -36.01
N ARG A 258 3.08 -20.10 -34.70
CA ARG A 258 3.73 -21.34 -34.23
C ARG A 258 2.80 -22.55 -34.21
N ALA A 259 1.48 -22.34 -34.07
CA ALA A 259 0.50 -23.42 -34.14
C ALA A 259 0.30 -23.97 -35.58
N ASP A 260 0.64 -23.17 -36.59
CA ASP A 260 0.54 -23.53 -37.98
C ASP A 260 1.80 -24.22 -38.57
N LEU A 261 2.87 -24.38 -37.77
CA LEU A 261 4.05 -25.14 -38.18
C LEU A 261 3.80 -26.64 -37.91
N PRO A 262 3.88 -27.51 -38.94
CA PRO A 262 3.77 -28.95 -38.72
C PRO A 262 4.88 -29.39 -37.74
N LEU A 263 4.48 -30.12 -36.71
CA LEU A 263 5.41 -30.75 -35.76
C LEU A 263 6.33 -31.71 -36.54
N PRO A 264 7.65 -31.72 -36.25
CA PRO A 264 8.60 -32.60 -36.90
C PRO A 264 8.35 -34.09 -36.60
#